data_decfc79fa240ad974312944b25dcc4d5
#
_entry.id   decfc79fa240ad974312944b25dcc4d5
#
_cell.length_a   1.000
_cell.length_b   1.000
_cell.length_c   1.000
_cell.angle_alpha   90.00
_cell.angle_beta   90.00
_cell.angle_gamma   90.00
#
_symmetry.space_group_name_H-M   'P 1'
#
loop_
_entity.id
_entity.type
_entity.pdbx_description
1 polymer ?
#
loop_
_entity_poly.entity_id
_entity_poly.type
_entity_poly.pdbx_seq_one_letter_code
_entity_poly.pdbx_strand_id
1 'polypeptide(L)'
;MHSNPKRLNLLQGIALIISSTLMLGVRAQELPLVDADTISPHPFPAFTPNGSVYQPGESLSYTFQFGLIHAAQADISVTEVSPSQHGPSWEILVEGRTTGAFKWIFKVEDVYRSTIDAASGLPLHFHRDIHEGGYELRQDYAFDWTRNTVHSHRKKGDQDSVIATYLLPQTSHDMVSALYALRNVKWDQIQQGDTTGIPLFMDEEWFELKLVHQGIKSIKMDGKKYECIVIQPVIQTGRIWKKSNDLVVYVTNDSSHIPLYAETRILFGKIRMELTHAEGLRIPNSFGH
;
A
#
# COMPACT_ATOMS: atom_id res chain seq x y z
N MET A 1 -23.55 8.25 -27.30
CA MET A 1 -23.37 6.91 -26.72
C MET A 1 -23.41 7.08 -25.21
N HIS A 2 -24.49 6.68 -24.53
CA HIS A 2 -24.65 6.80 -23.09
C HIS A 2 -23.86 5.68 -22.43
N SER A 3 -22.76 6.03 -21.75
CA SER A 3 -22.01 5.10 -20.90
C SER A 3 -22.89 4.68 -19.73
N ASN A 4 -23.11 3.39 -19.59
CA ASN A 4 -23.95 2.79 -18.55
C ASN A 4 -23.27 2.98 -17.17
N PRO A 5 -23.78 3.78 -16.25
CA PRO A 5 -23.12 4.10 -14.96
C PRO A 5 -22.93 2.87 -14.05
N LYS A 6 -23.61 1.76 -14.31
CA LYS A 6 -23.46 0.51 -13.55
C LYS A 6 -22.19 -0.28 -13.89
N ARG A 7 -21.65 -0.12 -15.11
CA ARG A 7 -20.38 -0.76 -15.49
C ARG A 7 -19.16 -0.06 -14.89
N LEU A 8 -19.23 1.25 -14.72
CA LEU A 8 -18.15 2.04 -14.16
C LEU A 8 -17.83 1.64 -12.70
N ASN A 9 -18.86 1.36 -11.89
CA ASN A 9 -18.71 1.03 -10.46
C ASN A 9 -18.08 -0.35 -10.20
N LEU A 10 -18.23 -1.33 -11.09
CA LEU A 10 -17.62 -2.65 -10.98
C LEU A 10 -16.13 -2.59 -11.31
N LEU A 11 -15.79 -1.81 -12.33
CA LEU A 11 -14.43 -1.65 -12.85
C LEU A 11 -13.56 -0.83 -11.90
N GLN A 12 -14.15 0.19 -11.28
CA GLN A 12 -13.50 0.95 -10.19
C GLN A 12 -13.17 0.08 -8.96
N GLY A 13 -13.95 -0.98 -8.71
CA GLY A 13 -13.68 -1.92 -7.62
C GLY A 13 -12.44 -2.77 -7.83
N ILE A 14 -12.09 -3.13 -9.07
CA ILE A 14 -10.92 -3.96 -9.39
C ILE A 14 -9.66 -3.09 -9.47
N ALA A 15 -9.72 -1.96 -10.15
CA ALA A 15 -8.70 -0.94 -10.12
C ALA A 15 -8.39 -0.52 -8.68
N LEU A 16 -9.43 -0.49 -7.85
CA LEU A 16 -9.36 -0.05 -6.47
C LEU A 16 -8.47 -0.92 -5.57
N ILE A 17 -8.17 -2.17 -5.83
CA ILE A 17 -7.25 -2.98 -4.99
C ILE A 17 -5.83 -2.93 -5.52
N ILE A 18 -5.65 -2.76 -6.82
CA ILE A 18 -4.33 -2.55 -7.42
C ILE A 18 -3.89 -1.10 -7.19
N SER A 19 -4.80 -0.15 -7.28
CA SER A 19 -4.62 1.29 -7.02
C SER A 19 -5.45 1.81 -5.85
N SER A 20 -6.16 0.96 -5.16
CA SER A 20 -7.27 1.27 -4.25
C SER A 20 -6.92 2.07 -3.02
N THR A 21 -5.75 2.50 -2.99
CA THR A 21 -5.40 3.60 -2.13
C THR A 21 -5.70 4.95 -2.82
N LEU A 22 -6.19 4.99 -4.10
CA LEU A 22 -5.81 6.14 -4.90
C LEU A 22 -6.85 6.90 -5.71
N MET A 23 -8.09 6.43 -5.90
CA MET A 23 -8.94 7.12 -6.86
C MET A 23 -10.38 7.36 -6.42
N LEU A 24 -10.62 8.53 -5.88
CA LEU A 24 -11.85 9.31 -6.09
C LEU A 24 -11.49 10.79 -6.02
N GLY A 25 -11.45 11.44 -7.18
CA GLY A 25 -11.40 12.88 -7.25
C GLY A 25 -12.62 13.47 -6.54
N VAL A 26 -12.44 13.92 -5.32
CA VAL A 26 -13.36 14.79 -4.60
C VAL A 26 -12.77 16.18 -4.63
N ARG A 27 -13.57 17.16 -5.09
CA ARG A 27 -13.25 18.58 -4.96
C ARG A 27 -12.73 18.85 -3.56
N ALA A 28 -11.58 19.52 -3.48
CA ALA A 28 -11.05 20.06 -2.26
C ALA A 28 -12.11 20.90 -1.56
N GLN A 29 -12.71 20.34 -0.53
CA GLN A 29 -13.32 21.12 0.54
C GLN A 29 -12.20 21.37 1.53
N GLU A 30 -11.91 22.61 1.80
CA GLU A 30 -10.98 23.01 2.86
C GLU A 30 -11.41 22.31 4.15
N LEU A 31 -10.63 21.30 4.56
CA LEU A 31 -10.81 20.66 5.86
C LEU A 31 -10.15 21.53 6.91
N PRO A 32 -10.76 21.66 8.11
CA PRO A 32 -10.16 22.41 9.19
C PRO A 32 -8.80 21.78 9.53
N LEU A 33 -7.81 22.64 9.81
CA LEU A 33 -6.50 22.26 10.34
C LEU A 33 -6.72 21.32 11.51
N VAL A 34 -6.24 20.08 11.40
CA VAL A 34 -6.27 19.12 12.50
C VAL A 34 -5.32 19.64 13.55
N ASP A 35 -5.85 19.88 14.74
CA ASP A 35 -5.10 20.35 15.90
C ASP A 35 -4.01 19.33 16.24
N ALA A 36 -2.76 19.76 16.29
CA ALA A 36 -1.60 18.90 16.53
C ALA A 36 -1.66 18.14 17.87
N ASP A 37 -2.52 18.59 18.78
CA ASP A 37 -2.68 18.01 20.12
C ASP A 37 -3.58 16.75 20.17
N THR A 38 -4.15 16.31 19.03
CA THR A 38 -4.98 15.08 18.97
C THR A 38 -4.24 13.86 18.44
N ILE A 39 -2.91 13.93 18.31
CA ILE A 39 -2.07 12.78 17.87
C ILE A 39 -1.95 11.80 19.03
N SER A 40 -2.48 10.59 18.82
CA SER A 40 -2.39 9.49 19.79
C SER A 40 -0.91 9.18 20.13
N PRO A 41 -0.54 9.00 21.42
CA PRO A 41 0.85 8.92 21.86
C PRO A 41 1.55 7.57 21.62
N HIS A 42 1.06 6.72 20.73
CA HIS A 42 1.77 5.50 20.39
C HIS A 42 2.73 5.78 19.22
N PRO A 43 4.04 5.98 19.49
CA PRO A 43 4.98 6.15 18.41
C PRO A 43 4.97 4.89 17.56
N PHE A 44 4.81 5.08 16.25
CA PHE A 44 5.06 4.01 15.30
C PHE A 44 6.45 3.45 15.58
N PRO A 45 6.62 2.12 15.77
CA PRO A 45 7.91 1.57 16.13
C PRO A 45 8.96 1.98 15.11
N ALA A 46 10.02 2.61 15.61
CA ALA A 46 11.12 3.05 14.77
C ALA A 46 11.70 1.85 14.01
N PHE A 47 11.95 2.03 12.73
CA PHE A 47 12.67 1.07 11.92
C PHE A 47 14.06 0.87 12.55
N THR A 48 14.42 -0.37 12.86
CA THR A 48 15.77 -0.69 13.35
C THR A 48 16.59 -1.25 12.20
N PRO A 49 17.69 -0.62 11.80
CA PRO A 49 18.47 -0.98 10.61
C PRO A 49 18.90 -2.44 10.54
N ASN A 50 19.23 -3.04 11.69
CA ASN A 50 19.59 -4.45 11.80
C ASN A 50 18.41 -5.38 12.06
N GLY A 51 17.18 -4.84 12.09
CA GLY A 51 15.95 -5.55 12.42
C GLY A 51 14.92 -5.59 11.30
N SER A 52 15.24 -5.11 10.09
CA SER A 52 14.33 -5.24 8.95
C SER A 52 13.99 -6.71 8.70
N VAL A 53 12.70 -6.97 8.48
CA VAL A 53 12.19 -8.31 8.20
C VAL A 53 12.25 -8.67 6.71
N TYR A 54 12.73 -7.76 5.88
CA TYR A 54 12.92 -7.91 4.43
C TYR A 54 14.34 -7.51 4.01
N GLN A 55 14.73 -7.82 2.79
CA GLN A 55 16.06 -7.56 2.25
C GLN A 55 16.04 -7.45 0.72
N PRO A 56 17.08 -6.87 0.10
CA PRO A 56 17.29 -7.00 -1.34
C PRO A 56 17.30 -8.46 -1.80
N GLY A 57 16.66 -8.73 -2.93
CA GLY A 57 16.43 -10.07 -3.46
C GLY A 57 15.06 -10.67 -3.09
N GLU A 58 14.30 -10.02 -2.19
CA GLU A 58 12.92 -10.44 -1.92
C GLU A 58 12.03 -10.20 -3.14
N SER A 59 11.22 -11.20 -3.48
CA SER A 59 10.19 -11.13 -4.52
C SER A 59 8.90 -11.78 -4.04
N LEU A 60 7.78 -11.07 -4.21
CA LEU A 60 6.44 -11.53 -3.83
C LEU A 60 5.50 -11.36 -5.03
N SER A 61 4.74 -12.40 -5.37
CA SER A 61 3.72 -12.32 -6.42
C SER A 61 2.33 -12.56 -5.84
N TYR A 62 1.38 -11.75 -6.25
CA TYR A 62 -0.01 -11.79 -5.80
C TYR A 62 -0.96 -11.96 -6.97
N THR A 63 -2.03 -12.72 -6.78
CA THR A 63 -3.19 -12.75 -7.67
C THR A 63 -4.38 -12.09 -7.03
N PHE A 64 -5.16 -11.40 -7.86
CA PHE A 64 -6.42 -10.78 -7.46
C PHE A 64 -7.58 -11.49 -8.15
N GLN A 65 -8.58 -11.86 -7.36
CA GLN A 65 -9.77 -12.55 -7.83
C GLN A 65 -11.00 -11.69 -7.58
N PHE A 66 -11.88 -11.63 -8.57
CA PHE A 66 -13.23 -11.14 -8.44
C PHE A 66 -14.21 -12.31 -8.56
N GLY A 67 -14.84 -12.66 -7.44
CA GLY A 67 -15.60 -13.91 -7.36
C GLY A 67 -14.70 -15.13 -7.59
N LEU A 68 -14.90 -15.83 -8.71
CA LEU A 68 -14.09 -16.99 -9.12
C LEU A 68 -13.13 -16.68 -10.30
N ILE A 69 -13.05 -15.43 -10.72
CA ILE A 69 -12.30 -15.04 -11.92
C ILE A 69 -10.99 -14.37 -11.48
N HIS A 70 -9.87 -14.85 -12.02
CA HIS A 70 -8.58 -14.16 -11.89
C HIS A 70 -8.64 -12.85 -12.68
N ALA A 71 -8.59 -11.72 -11.97
CA ALA A 71 -8.80 -10.40 -12.52
C ALA A 71 -7.50 -9.66 -12.78
N ALA A 72 -6.52 -9.81 -11.87
CA ALA A 72 -5.27 -9.08 -11.93
C ALA A 72 -4.14 -9.82 -11.21
N GLN A 73 -2.93 -9.32 -11.39
CA GLN A 73 -1.71 -9.78 -10.73
C GLN A 73 -0.91 -8.57 -10.28
N ALA A 74 -0.20 -8.70 -9.17
CA ALA A 74 0.83 -7.75 -8.77
C ALA A 74 2.11 -8.49 -8.39
N ASP A 75 3.24 -7.93 -8.80
CA ASP A 75 4.56 -8.41 -8.47
C ASP A 75 5.30 -7.33 -7.68
N ILE A 76 5.96 -7.72 -6.60
CA ILE A 76 6.73 -6.82 -5.74
C ILE A 76 8.15 -7.35 -5.64
N SER A 77 9.13 -6.49 -5.81
CA SER A 77 10.54 -6.85 -5.65
C SER A 77 11.30 -5.80 -4.84
N VAL A 78 12.32 -6.24 -4.11
CA VAL A 78 13.24 -5.39 -3.36
C VAL A 78 14.64 -5.55 -3.95
N THR A 79 15.24 -4.45 -4.37
CA THR A 79 16.60 -4.43 -4.93
C THR A 79 17.49 -3.44 -4.19
N GLU A 80 18.79 -3.72 -4.14
CA GLU A 80 19.76 -2.75 -3.67
C GLU A 80 20.05 -1.73 -4.77
N VAL A 81 20.03 -0.45 -4.40
CA VAL A 81 20.41 0.64 -5.28
C VAL A 81 21.83 1.05 -4.94
N SER A 82 22.61 1.39 -5.95
CA SER A 82 23.97 1.89 -5.76
C SER A 82 24.00 3.03 -4.74
N PRO A 83 25.02 3.06 -3.83
CA PRO A 83 25.08 4.05 -2.78
C PRO A 83 24.95 5.47 -3.31
N SER A 84 23.97 6.20 -2.79
CA SER A 84 23.81 7.63 -3.02
C SER A 84 24.65 8.42 -1.99
N GLN A 85 24.58 9.75 -2.07
CA GLN A 85 25.19 10.62 -1.02
C GLN A 85 24.62 10.36 0.39
N HIS A 86 23.48 9.64 0.48
CA HIS A 86 22.79 9.30 1.72
C HIS A 86 23.13 7.90 2.26
N GLY A 87 24.05 7.16 1.60
CA GLY A 87 24.40 5.79 1.99
C GLY A 87 23.65 4.71 1.20
N PRO A 88 23.65 3.46 1.70
CA PRO A 88 22.91 2.35 1.07
C PRO A 88 21.43 2.63 1.03
N SER A 89 20.79 2.35 -0.10
CA SER A 89 19.35 2.48 -0.29
C SER A 89 18.79 1.26 -1.01
N TRP A 90 17.51 0.99 -0.77
CA TRP A 90 16.78 -0.09 -1.42
C TRP A 90 15.64 0.47 -2.25
N GLU A 91 15.40 -0.12 -3.40
CA GLU A 91 14.22 0.16 -4.22
C GLU A 91 13.20 -0.96 -4.03
N ILE A 92 11.98 -0.58 -3.73
CA ILE A 92 10.82 -1.46 -3.67
C ILE A 92 9.99 -1.13 -4.91
N LEU A 93 9.91 -2.07 -5.85
CA LEU A 93 9.13 -1.96 -7.06
C LEU A 93 7.84 -2.78 -6.92
N VAL A 94 6.71 -2.19 -7.26
CA VAL A 94 5.40 -2.84 -7.33
C VAL A 94 4.85 -2.65 -8.74
N GLU A 95 4.53 -3.75 -9.42
CA GLU A 95 3.93 -3.74 -10.75
C GLU A 95 2.59 -4.45 -10.70
N GLY A 96 1.53 -3.75 -11.08
CA GLY A 96 0.16 -4.24 -11.10
C GLY A 96 -0.42 -4.28 -12.51
N ARG A 97 -1.10 -5.38 -12.87
CA ARG A 97 -1.74 -5.49 -14.18
C ARG A 97 -3.01 -6.34 -14.14
N THR A 98 -3.99 -5.97 -14.93
CA THR A 98 -5.14 -6.86 -15.20
C THR A 98 -4.74 -8.01 -16.10
N THR A 99 -5.36 -9.17 -15.87
CA THR A 99 -5.08 -10.41 -16.59
C THR A 99 -6.34 -10.99 -17.26
N GLY A 100 -6.14 -11.94 -18.18
CA GLY A 100 -7.23 -12.67 -18.82
C GLY A 100 -8.27 -11.77 -19.50
N ALA A 101 -9.54 -12.12 -19.31
CA ALA A 101 -10.66 -11.39 -19.91
C ALA A 101 -10.84 -9.98 -19.33
N PHE A 102 -10.37 -9.72 -18.11
CA PHE A 102 -10.44 -8.39 -17.51
C PHE A 102 -9.62 -7.36 -18.24
N LYS A 103 -8.50 -7.73 -18.86
CA LYS A 103 -7.68 -6.83 -19.70
C LYS A 103 -8.49 -6.18 -20.85
N TRP A 104 -9.51 -6.89 -21.38
CA TRP A 104 -10.39 -6.39 -22.42
C TRP A 104 -11.52 -5.50 -21.89
N ILE A 105 -11.89 -5.69 -20.61
CA ILE A 105 -12.98 -4.95 -19.98
C ILE A 105 -12.45 -3.65 -19.36
N PHE A 106 -11.30 -3.75 -18.68
CA PHE A 106 -10.66 -2.63 -18.00
C PHE A 106 -9.16 -2.90 -17.86
N LYS A 107 -8.38 -2.27 -18.72
CA LYS A 107 -6.93 -2.41 -18.72
C LYS A 107 -6.34 -1.62 -17.57
N VAL A 108 -5.53 -2.28 -16.74
CA VAL A 108 -4.69 -1.68 -15.71
C VAL A 108 -3.26 -2.08 -15.96
N GLU A 109 -2.36 -1.13 -15.94
CA GLU A 109 -0.91 -1.31 -15.98
C GLU A 109 -0.29 -0.22 -15.09
N ASP A 110 -0.02 -0.55 -13.84
CA ASP A 110 0.44 0.40 -12.83
C ASP A 110 1.83 0.04 -12.33
N VAL A 111 2.65 1.04 -12.13
CA VAL A 111 4.00 0.91 -11.58
C VAL A 111 4.15 1.86 -10.41
N TYR A 112 4.65 1.32 -9.28
CA TYR A 112 5.01 2.09 -8.10
C TYR A 112 6.44 1.74 -7.70
N ARG A 113 7.23 2.76 -7.36
CA ARG A 113 8.60 2.60 -6.87
C ARG A 113 8.80 3.44 -5.64
N SER A 114 9.37 2.86 -4.60
CA SER A 114 9.81 3.60 -3.43
C SER A 114 11.28 3.30 -3.20
N THR A 115 12.13 4.32 -3.26
CA THR A 115 13.51 4.23 -2.83
C THR A 115 13.58 4.63 -1.37
N ILE A 116 14.02 3.71 -0.52
CA ILE A 116 14.12 3.92 0.92
C ILE A 116 15.59 3.95 1.37
N ASP A 117 15.87 4.72 2.41
CA ASP A 117 17.13 4.65 3.12
C ASP A 117 17.23 3.31 3.87
N ALA A 118 18.28 2.52 3.62
CA ALA A 118 18.40 1.19 4.17
C ALA A 118 18.60 1.18 5.69
N ALA A 119 19.02 2.29 6.28
CA ALA A 119 19.25 2.41 7.72
C ALA A 119 17.97 2.80 8.47
N SER A 120 17.20 3.75 7.97
CA SER A 120 16.00 4.27 8.64
C SER A 120 14.69 3.67 8.12
N GLY A 121 14.68 3.07 6.91
CA GLY A 121 13.49 2.60 6.22
C GLY A 121 12.60 3.73 5.70
N LEU A 122 13.04 4.98 5.80
CA LEU A 122 12.29 6.13 5.34
C LEU A 122 12.40 6.32 3.84
N PRO A 123 11.33 6.75 3.16
CA PRO A 123 11.39 7.01 1.74
C PRO A 123 12.30 8.21 1.43
N LEU A 124 13.10 8.06 0.38
CA LEU A 124 13.89 9.12 -0.23
C LEU A 124 13.20 9.63 -1.50
N HIS A 125 12.71 8.70 -2.31
CA HIS A 125 11.99 8.97 -3.52
C HIS A 125 10.81 8.02 -3.67
N PHE A 126 9.70 8.52 -4.19
CA PHE A 126 8.56 7.72 -4.59
C PHE A 126 8.14 8.12 -6.00
N HIS A 127 7.84 7.12 -6.81
CA HIS A 127 7.32 7.29 -8.16
C HIS A 127 6.12 6.40 -8.36
N ARG A 128 5.09 6.92 -9.04
CA ARG A 128 3.99 6.11 -9.57
C ARG A 128 3.65 6.51 -11.00
N ASP A 129 3.37 5.50 -11.81
CA ASP A 129 2.88 5.63 -13.18
C ASP A 129 1.64 4.75 -13.32
N ILE A 130 0.48 5.37 -13.43
CA ILE A 130 -0.84 4.75 -13.34
C ILE A 130 -1.50 4.79 -14.70
N HIS A 131 -1.93 3.64 -15.20
CA HIS A 131 -2.68 3.50 -16.44
C HIS A 131 -3.92 2.62 -16.22
N GLU A 132 -5.07 3.23 -15.98
CA GLU A 132 -6.32 2.57 -15.62
C GLU A 132 -7.48 2.99 -16.52
N GLY A 133 -7.85 2.16 -17.49
CA GLY A 133 -9.05 2.35 -18.31
C GLY A 133 -9.18 3.72 -18.98
N GLY A 134 -8.06 4.36 -19.32
CA GLY A 134 -8.00 5.71 -19.89
C GLY A 134 -7.70 6.81 -18.87
N TYR A 135 -7.58 6.48 -17.59
CA TYR A 135 -7.01 7.37 -16.59
C TYR A 135 -5.49 7.20 -16.58
N GLU A 136 -4.76 8.32 -16.59
CA GLU A 136 -3.31 8.36 -16.54
C GLU A 136 -2.86 9.33 -15.46
N LEU A 137 -1.94 8.88 -14.59
CA LEU A 137 -1.32 9.70 -13.57
C LEU A 137 0.15 9.34 -13.43
N ARG A 138 1.03 10.31 -13.58
CA ARG A 138 2.42 10.21 -13.19
C ARG A 138 2.69 11.14 -12.03
N GLN A 139 3.33 10.61 -10.98
CA GLN A 139 3.63 11.40 -9.79
C GLN A 139 4.97 10.97 -9.20
N ASP A 140 5.76 11.97 -8.84
CA ASP A 140 7.08 11.81 -8.21
C ASP A 140 7.10 12.59 -6.90
N TYR A 141 7.65 11.98 -5.85
CA TYR A 141 7.96 12.62 -4.58
C TYR A 141 9.45 12.53 -4.30
N ALA A 142 10.06 13.63 -3.86
CA ALA A 142 11.38 13.66 -3.27
C ALA A 142 11.27 14.14 -1.83
N PHE A 143 11.69 13.30 -0.88
CA PHE A 143 11.61 13.59 0.56
C PHE A 143 12.92 14.23 1.04
N ASP A 144 12.83 15.37 1.70
CA ASP A 144 13.94 16.05 2.38
C ASP A 144 13.71 16.00 3.89
N TRP A 145 14.32 15.02 4.54
CA TRP A 145 14.16 14.80 5.98
C TRP A 145 14.91 15.82 6.84
N THR A 146 15.84 16.58 6.25
CA THR A 146 16.54 17.65 6.96
C THR A 146 15.66 18.89 7.11
N ARG A 147 14.72 19.09 6.17
CA ARG A 147 13.76 20.20 6.18
C ARG A 147 12.34 19.75 6.50
N ASN A 148 12.10 18.45 6.65
CA ASN A 148 10.77 17.87 6.77
C ASN A 148 9.83 18.35 5.66
N THR A 149 10.29 18.23 4.41
CA THR A 149 9.51 18.60 3.24
C THR A 149 9.45 17.47 2.23
N VAL A 150 8.42 17.49 1.39
CA VAL A 150 8.31 16.67 0.21
C VAL A 150 8.06 17.55 -1.00
N HIS A 151 8.87 17.35 -2.05
CA HIS A 151 8.70 17.96 -3.34
C HIS A 151 7.89 17.02 -4.22
N SER A 152 6.72 17.47 -4.66
CA SER A 152 5.81 16.74 -5.54
C SER A 152 5.88 17.27 -6.96
N HIS A 153 5.98 16.36 -7.92
CA HIS A 153 5.76 16.62 -9.33
C HIS A 153 4.68 15.68 -9.83
N ARG A 154 3.54 16.23 -10.25
CA ARG A 154 2.37 15.46 -10.68
C ARG A 154 1.92 15.88 -12.07
N LYS A 155 1.63 14.88 -12.93
CA LYS A 155 1.00 15.06 -14.24
C LYS A 155 -0.17 14.09 -14.39
N LYS A 156 -1.35 14.59 -14.73
CA LYS A 156 -2.56 13.81 -14.94
C LYS A 156 -3.01 13.89 -16.39
N GLY A 157 -2.88 12.77 -17.13
CA GLY A 157 -3.20 12.71 -18.56
C GLY A 157 -2.50 13.82 -19.32
N ASP A 158 -3.26 14.54 -20.16
CA ASP A 158 -2.77 15.67 -20.97
C ASP A 158 -2.75 17.01 -20.21
N GLN A 159 -3.08 17.05 -18.91
CA GLN A 159 -3.04 18.28 -18.13
C GLN A 159 -1.60 18.75 -17.91
N ASP A 160 -1.44 20.06 -17.63
CA ASP A 160 -0.15 20.61 -17.26
C ASP A 160 0.37 19.98 -15.96
N SER A 161 1.69 19.87 -15.87
CA SER A 161 2.36 19.38 -14.67
C SER A 161 2.19 20.36 -13.50
N VAL A 162 1.94 19.82 -12.31
CA VAL A 162 1.91 20.59 -11.07
C VAL A 162 3.14 20.25 -10.25
N ILE A 163 3.90 21.27 -9.86
CA ILE A 163 5.06 21.13 -8.98
C ILE A 163 4.76 21.91 -7.70
N ALA A 164 4.91 21.25 -6.56
CA ALA A 164 4.67 21.88 -5.26
C ALA A 164 5.58 21.29 -4.18
N THR A 165 5.76 22.04 -3.09
CA THR A 165 6.48 21.58 -1.90
C THR A 165 5.54 21.64 -0.70
N TYR A 166 5.52 20.55 0.05
CA TYR A 166 4.66 20.38 1.23
C TYR A 166 5.53 20.18 2.46
N LEU A 167 5.09 20.77 3.59
CA LEU A 167 5.67 20.50 4.90
C LEU A 167 5.08 19.20 5.45
N LEU A 168 5.93 18.39 6.04
CA LEU A 168 5.54 17.18 6.76
C LEU A 168 5.56 17.49 8.26
N PRO A 169 4.45 17.30 8.97
CA PRO A 169 4.39 17.57 10.42
C PRO A 169 5.24 16.58 11.21
N GLN A 170 5.49 15.40 10.64
CA GLN A 170 6.34 14.37 11.20
C GLN A 170 6.88 13.46 10.11
N THR A 171 7.80 12.56 10.48
CA THR A 171 8.30 11.51 9.61
C THR A 171 7.16 10.69 9.02
N SER A 172 7.14 10.56 7.71
CA SER A 172 6.03 9.94 6.97
C SER A 172 6.53 8.99 5.92
N HIS A 173 5.69 8.04 5.56
CA HIS A 173 5.94 7.10 4.49
C HIS A 173 5.15 7.48 3.23
N ASP A 174 5.64 7.06 2.05
CA ASP A 174 4.79 6.87 0.89
C ASP A 174 4.00 5.56 1.03
N MET A 175 3.09 5.29 0.09
CA MET A 175 2.23 4.11 0.16
C MET A 175 2.97 2.77 0.07
N VAL A 176 4.11 2.71 -0.64
CA VAL A 176 4.90 1.47 -0.80
C VAL A 176 5.80 1.25 0.41
N SER A 177 6.54 2.28 0.83
CA SER A 177 7.38 2.21 2.03
C SER A 177 6.55 1.93 3.28
N ALA A 178 5.29 2.42 3.35
CA ALA A 178 4.37 2.11 4.44
C ALA A 178 4.03 0.62 4.54
N LEU A 179 3.77 -0.06 3.42
CA LEU A 179 3.50 -1.50 3.41
C LEU A 179 4.67 -2.29 4.01
N TYR A 180 5.90 -1.91 3.68
CA TYR A 180 7.09 -2.55 4.21
C TYR A 180 7.40 -2.15 5.65
N ALA A 181 7.13 -0.91 6.03
CA ALA A 181 7.23 -0.47 7.43
C ALA A 181 6.26 -1.24 8.34
N LEU A 182 5.04 -1.53 7.87
CA LEU A 182 4.05 -2.32 8.60
C LEU A 182 4.50 -3.75 8.90
N ARG A 183 5.38 -4.34 8.10
CA ARG A 183 5.96 -5.65 8.35
C ARG A 183 6.96 -5.65 9.52
N ASN A 184 7.52 -4.49 9.88
CA ASN A 184 8.42 -4.32 11.03
C ASN A 184 7.66 -4.05 12.34
N VAL A 185 6.34 -3.90 12.32
CA VAL A 185 5.53 -3.68 13.52
C VAL A 185 5.59 -4.89 14.45
N LYS A 186 5.78 -4.66 15.74
CA LYS A 186 5.76 -5.68 16.77
C LYS A 186 4.30 -6.06 17.13
N TRP A 187 3.64 -6.80 16.25
CA TRP A 187 2.24 -7.17 16.41
C TRP A 187 1.97 -8.00 17.67
N ASP A 188 2.96 -8.74 18.17
CA ASP A 188 2.92 -9.48 19.42
C ASP A 188 2.81 -8.59 20.65
N GLN A 189 3.15 -7.30 20.54
CA GLN A 189 3.03 -6.29 21.60
C GLN A 189 1.73 -5.48 21.50
N ILE A 190 0.93 -5.68 20.47
CA ILE A 190 -0.35 -4.99 20.24
C ILE A 190 -1.49 -5.92 20.59
N GLN A 191 -2.37 -5.54 21.53
CA GLN A 191 -3.49 -6.37 21.94
C GLN A 191 -4.59 -6.37 20.86
N GLN A 192 -5.37 -7.45 20.86
CA GLN A 192 -6.55 -7.52 19.99
C GLN A 192 -7.54 -6.39 20.33
N GLY A 193 -7.94 -5.64 19.34
CA GLY A 193 -8.80 -4.47 19.45
C GLY A 193 -8.06 -3.15 19.52
N ASP A 194 -6.74 -3.18 19.80
CA ASP A 194 -5.92 -1.97 19.79
C ASP A 194 -5.68 -1.45 18.38
N THR A 195 -5.40 -0.17 18.32
CA THR A 195 -5.13 0.55 17.07
C THR A 195 -3.69 1.07 17.08
N THR A 196 -2.97 0.85 15.98
CA THR A 196 -1.71 1.54 15.67
C THR A 196 -1.89 2.39 14.43
N GLY A 197 -1.02 3.36 14.20
CA GLY A 197 -1.09 4.24 13.04
C GLY A 197 0.25 4.36 12.34
N ILE A 198 0.23 4.55 11.02
CA ILE A 198 1.40 4.90 10.24
C ILE A 198 1.18 6.23 9.52
N PRO A 199 2.09 7.20 9.69
CA PRO A 199 1.99 8.47 8.97
C PRO A 199 2.25 8.26 7.48
N LEU A 200 1.35 8.74 6.65
CA LEU A 200 1.41 8.68 5.19
C LEU A 200 1.41 10.07 4.58
N PHE A 201 2.19 10.22 3.51
CA PHE A 201 2.01 11.32 2.56
C PHE A 201 1.60 10.73 1.20
N MET A 202 0.40 11.09 0.76
CA MET A 202 -0.18 10.59 -0.49
C MET A 202 -1.19 11.60 -1.02
N ASP A 203 -1.29 11.73 -2.35
CA ASP A 203 -2.20 12.68 -3.03
C ASP A 203 -2.02 14.14 -2.55
N GLU A 204 -0.76 14.51 -2.25
CA GLU A 204 -0.36 15.82 -1.74
C GLU A 204 -0.95 16.16 -0.36
N GLU A 205 -1.33 15.13 0.39
CA GLU A 205 -1.86 15.28 1.74
C GLU A 205 -1.14 14.35 2.71
N TRP A 206 -0.94 14.85 3.92
CA TRP A 206 -0.49 14.06 5.06
C TRP A 206 -1.69 13.53 5.84
N PHE A 207 -1.64 12.29 6.25
CA PHE A 207 -2.62 11.68 7.15
C PHE A 207 -2.05 10.45 7.87
N GLU A 208 -2.69 10.06 8.96
CA GLU A 208 -2.36 8.83 9.68
C GLU A 208 -3.26 7.70 9.20
N LEU A 209 -2.67 6.64 8.63
CA LEU A 209 -3.38 5.40 8.35
C LEU A 209 -3.49 4.59 9.63
N LYS A 210 -4.67 4.52 10.21
CA LYS A 210 -4.94 3.71 11.41
C LYS A 210 -5.20 2.25 11.04
N LEU A 211 -4.68 1.32 11.86
CA LEU A 211 -4.76 -0.12 11.68
C LEU A 211 -5.24 -0.75 12.98
N VAL A 212 -6.32 -1.52 12.94
CA VAL A 212 -6.85 -2.26 14.09
C VAL A 212 -6.35 -3.69 14.05
N HIS A 213 -5.75 -4.17 15.14
CA HIS A 213 -5.40 -5.57 15.33
C HIS A 213 -6.67 -6.38 15.66
N GLN A 214 -7.14 -7.20 14.72
CA GLN A 214 -8.38 -8.00 14.85
C GLN A 214 -8.15 -9.37 15.48
N GLY A 215 -6.93 -9.63 15.99
CA GLY A 215 -6.55 -10.92 16.58
C GLY A 215 -5.92 -11.87 15.59
N ILE A 216 -5.75 -13.13 16.01
CA ILE A 216 -5.12 -14.19 15.23
C ILE A 216 -6.19 -15.12 14.67
N LYS A 217 -6.09 -15.47 13.39
CA LYS A 217 -6.98 -16.44 12.73
C LYS A 217 -6.18 -17.40 11.85
N SER A 218 -6.66 -18.62 11.78
CA SER A 218 -6.15 -19.59 10.81
C SER A 218 -6.89 -19.48 9.49
N ILE A 219 -6.14 -19.43 8.39
CA ILE A 219 -6.68 -19.53 7.03
C ILE A 219 -6.13 -20.76 6.34
N LYS A 220 -6.84 -21.27 5.35
CA LYS A 220 -6.38 -22.39 4.51
C LYS A 220 -6.16 -21.88 3.09
N MET A 221 -4.92 -22.02 2.59
CA MET A 221 -4.52 -21.68 1.23
C MET A 221 -3.75 -22.86 0.63
N ASP A 222 -4.05 -23.27 -0.59
CA ASP A 222 -3.43 -24.38 -1.32
C ASP A 222 -3.30 -25.67 -0.49
N GLY A 223 -4.30 -25.98 0.31
CA GLY A 223 -4.34 -27.16 1.17
C GLY A 223 -3.58 -27.04 2.48
N LYS A 224 -2.74 -26.03 2.67
CA LYS A 224 -1.99 -25.76 3.90
C LYS A 224 -2.75 -24.78 4.81
N LYS A 225 -2.51 -24.89 6.11
CA LYS A 225 -3.09 -24.03 7.15
C LYS A 225 -2.03 -23.04 7.62
N TYR A 226 -2.39 -21.77 7.64
CA TYR A 226 -1.54 -20.67 8.10
C TYR A 226 -2.18 -19.95 9.27
N GLU A 227 -1.43 -19.69 10.31
CA GLU A 227 -1.84 -18.74 11.35
C GLU A 227 -1.50 -17.32 10.89
N CYS A 228 -2.47 -16.42 10.99
CA CYS A 228 -2.33 -15.05 10.51
C CYS A 228 -2.79 -14.07 11.57
N ILE A 229 -2.04 -12.99 11.69
CA ILE A 229 -2.51 -11.76 12.32
C ILE A 229 -3.48 -11.09 11.36
N VAL A 230 -4.65 -10.71 11.87
CA VAL A 230 -5.68 -10.04 11.09
C VAL A 230 -5.65 -8.55 11.36
N ILE A 231 -5.43 -7.78 10.32
CA ILE A 231 -5.29 -6.32 10.37
C ILE A 231 -6.42 -5.69 9.57
N GLN A 232 -7.05 -4.69 10.15
CA GLN A 232 -8.10 -3.92 9.51
C GLN A 232 -7.68 -2.46 9.39
N PRO A 233 -7.35 -1.97 8.18
CA PRO A 233 -7.14 -0.54 7.97
C PRO A 233 -8.42 0.25 8.22
N VAL A 234 -8.32 1.32 9.02
CA VAL A 234 -9.41 2.28 9.25
C VAL A 234 -9.21 3.44 8.28
N ILE A 235 -10.00 3.45 7.25
CA ILE A 235 -9.94 4.48 6.23
C ILE A 235 -11.00 5.52 6.55
N GLN A 236 -10.60 6.77 6.67
CA GLN A 236 -11.54 7.87 6.93
C GLN A 236 -12.61 7.91 5.83
N THR A 237 -13.87 7.92 6.25
CA THR A 237 -15.02 7.97 5.34
C THR A 237 -14.92 9.19 4.42
N GLY A 238 -14.98 8.95 3.13
CA GLY A 238 -14.93 9.99 2.09
C GLY A 238 -13.72 9.93 1.17
N ARG A 239 -12.61 9.28 1.55
CA ARG A 239 -11.41 9.20 0.70
C ARG A 239 -11.38 7.97 -0.22
N ILE A 240 -11.74 6.77 0.27
CA ILE A 240 -11.57 5.54 -0.51
C ILE A 240 -12.80 4.62 -0.41
N TRP A 241 -13.46 4.52 0.75
CA TRP A 241 -14.55 3.57 0.98
C TRP A 241 -15.78 4.23 1.58
N LYS A 242 -16.97 3.80 1.15
CA LYS A 242 -18.25 4.26 1.74
C LYS A 242 -18.52 3.70 3.14
N LYS A 243 -17.77 2.65 3.55
CA LYS A 243 -17.82 2.04 4.89
C LYS A 243 -16.41 1.68 5.33
N SER A 244 -16.05 2.06 6.52
CA SER A 244 -14.70 1.91 7.10
C SER A 244 -14.24 0.46 7.36
N ASN A 245 -15.06 -0.56 7.12
CA ASN A 245 -14.84 -1.92 7.58
C ASN A 245 -14.76 -2.97 6.46
N ASP A 246 -14.49 -2.55 5.23
CA ASP A 246 -14.61 -3.48 4.09
C ASP A 246 -13.29 -4.17 3.72
N LEU A 247 -12.12 -3.64 4.10
CA LEU A 247 -10.82 -4.25 3.83
C LEU A 247 -10.27 -4.97 5.07
N VAL A 248 -9.89 -6.22 4.90
CA VAL A 248 -9.22 -7.02 5.93
C VAL A 248 -7.98 -7.66 5.31
N VAL A 249 -6.85 -7.56 6.00
CA VAL A 249 -5.56 -8.12 5.58
C VAL A 249 -5.11 -9.16 6.58
N TYR A 250 -4.62 -10.30 6.08
CA TYR A 250 -4.08 -11.40 6.84
C TYR A 250 -2.57 -11.46 6.56
N VAL A 251 -1.77 -11.22 7.58
CA VAL A 251 -0.31 -11.34 7.50
C VAL A 251 0.16 -12.57 8.26
N THR A 252 1.27 -13.17 7.88
CA THR A 252 1.84 -14.31 8.62
C THR A 252 2.04 -13.98 10.09
N ASN A 253 1.69 -14.91 10.99
CA ASN A 253 1.96 -14.81 12.44
C ASN A 253 3.37 -15.31 12.75
N ASP A 254 4.35 -14.76 12.06
CA ASP A 254 5.78 -14.98 12.26
C ASP A 254 6.52 -13.64 12.15
N SER A 255 7.83 -13.65 12.29
CA SER A 255 8.64 -12.42 12.25
C SER A 255 8.69 -11.74 10.88
N SER A 256 8.21 -12.37 9.81
CA SER A 256 8.25 -11.81 8.45
C SER A 256 7.05 -10.91 8.14
N HIS A 257 5.91 -11.15 8.80
CA HIS A 257 4.63 -10.46 8.63
C HIS A 257 4.26 -10.24 7.15
N ILE A 258 4.42 -11.30 6.34
CA ILE A 258 4.11 -11.23 4.90
C ILE A 258 2.60 -11.23 4.73
N PRO A 259 2.02 -10.30 3.95
CA PRO A 259 0.61 -10.37 3.59
C PRO A 259 0.33 -11.63 2.77
N LEU A 260 -0.45 -12.56 3.31
CA LEU A 260 -0.84 -13.79 2.62
C LEU A 260 -2.14 -13.63 1.85
N TYR A 261 -3.08 -12.90 2.44
CA TYR A 261 -4.43 -12.79 1.95
C TYR A 261 -5.02 -11.42 2.31
N ALA A 262 -5.78 -10.85 1.41
CA ALA A 262 -6.62 -9.71 1.74
C ALA A 262 -7.99 -9.87 1.06
N GLU A 263 -9.03 -9.37 1.71
CA GLU A 263 -10.39 -9.38 1.19
C GLU A 263 -11.03 -8.02 1.39
N THR A 264 -11.71 -7.54 0.35
CA THR A 264 -12.56 -6.36 0.47
C THR A 264 -13.89 -6.59 -0.21
N ARG A 265 -14.94 -6.00 0.36
CA ARG A 265 -16.28 -6.02 -0.21
C ARG A 265 -16.48 -4.80 -1.10
N ILE A 266 -17.03 -5.03 -2.26
CA ILE A 266 -17.47 -3.97 -3.17
C ILE A 266 -18.96 -4.11 -3.43
N LEU A 267 -19.57 -3.12 -4.11
CA LEU A 267 -21.04 -3.08 -4.33
C LEU A 267 -21.60 -4.36 -4.95
N PHE A 268 -20.82 -5.09 -5.75
CA PHE A 268 -21.28 -6.28 -6.50
C PHE A 268 -20.38 -7.50 -6.29
N GLY A 269 -19.90 -7.73 -5.06
CA GLY A 269 -19.11 -8.92 -4.77
C GLY A 269 -17.94 -8.66 -3.83
N LYS A 270 -16.93 -9.53 -3.93
CA LYS A 270 -15.70 -9.47 -3.15
C LYS A 270 -14.51 -9.51 -4.09
N ILE A 271 -13.49 -8.76 -3.75
CA ILE A 271 -12.17 -8.88 -4.32
C ILE A 271 -11.27 -9.54 -3.28
N ARG A 272 -10.48 -10.50 -3.71
CA ARG A 272 -9.49 -11.21 -2.89
C ARG A 272 -8.12 -11.04 -3.51
N MET A 273 -7.14 -10.83 -2.66
CA MET A 273 -5.73 -10.89 -2.99
C MET A 273 -5.13 -12.10 -2.30
N GLU A 274 -4.37 -12.90 -3.01
CA GLU A 274 -3.68 -14.09 -2.47
C GLU A 274 -2.22 -14.08 -2.90
N LEU A 275 -1.31 -14.32 -1.95
CA LEU A 275 0.11 -14.53 -2.24
C LEU A 275 0.26 -15.87 -2.97
N THR A 276 0.88 -15.86 -4.14
CA THR A 276 1.09 -17.05 -4.97
C THR A 276 2.54 -17.47 -5.07
N HIS A 277 3.47 -16.55 -4.83
CA HIS A 277 4.91 -16.84 -4.85
C HIS A 277 5.65 -15.91 -3.88
N ALA A 278 6.67 -16.46 -3.20
CA ALA A 278 7.59 -15.69 -2.36
C ALA A 278 8.98 -16.32 -2.42
N GLU A 279 9.99 -15.49 -2.68
CA GLU A 279 11.39 -15.91 -2.70
C GLU A 279 12.30 -14.81 -2.13
N GLY A 280 13.57 -15.14 -1.85
CA GLY A 280 14.56 -14.18 -1.35
C GLY A 280 14.26 -13.64 0.04
N LEU A 281 13.40 -14.32 0.80
CA LEU A 281 12.97 -13.86 2.12
C LEU A 281 14.13 -13.83 3.11
N ARG A 282 14.26 -12.73 3.86
CA ARG A 282 15.25 -12.61 4.92
C ARG A 282 15.00 -13.58 6.08
N ILE A 283 13.74 -13.77 6.42
CA ILE A 283 13.29 -14.67 7.47
C ILE A 283 12.57 -15.82 6.78
N PRO A 284 13.06 -17.07 6.93
CA PRO A 284 12.34 -18.24 6.44
C PRO A 284 10.94 -18.28 7.03
N ASN A 285 9.94 -18.42 6.20
CA ASN A 285 8.55 -18.53 6.62
C ASN A 285 7.92 -19.85 6.16
N SER A 286 6.73 -20.12 6.64
CA SER A 286 5.99 -21.35 6.31
C SER A 286 5.44 -21.39 4.87
N PHE A 287 5.60 -20.33 4.09
CA PHE A 287 5.02 -20.22 2.74
C PHE A 287 5.90 -20.87 1.66
N GLY A 288 7.20 -20.97 1.82
CA GLY A 288 8.17 -21.37 0.78
C GLY A 288 8.63 -22.84 0.82
N HIS A 289 7.89 -23.76 1.45
CA HIS A 289 8.28 -25.19 1.51
C HIS A 289 7.21 -26.12 0.97
#